data_044157a72a471b16c8637ec1bf0e44ca
#
_entry.id   044157a72a471b16c8637ec1bf0e44ca
#
_cell.length_a   1.000
_cell.length_b   1.000
_cell.length_c   1.000
_cell.angle_alpha   90.00
_cell.angle_beta   90.00
_cell.angle_gamma   90.00
#
_symmetry.space_group_name_H-M   'P 1'
#
loop_
_entity.id
_entity.type
_entity.pdbx_description
1 polymer ?
#
loop_
_entity_poly.entity_id
_entity_poly.type
_entity_poly.pdbx_seq_one_letter_code
_entity_poly.pdbx_strand_id
1 'polypeptide(L)'
;MNISRRNWFRWAGASSLLPLATVAERAVSQGHEQHVLPVESQRSPAPASAGRGPALVRTLNGWSLPHRMSGGVKEFHLVAEEIEHEFAPGSRAKCWGYNGTTPGPTIEAVEGDRVRILVTNRLPEHTTIHWHGILLPSGMDGVGGLSQPHIKPGETYAYEFTLRQNGTHMYHPHADELVQLATGMMGMFIIHPRDGERERIDRDYCFLLHNWALHPGTYRPDPAIMQDFDLWTFNSKVFPAIDPIVAQTGERVRIRIGNLSMWNHPIHLHGVRFLVTGSDGGRWPRTMWRSETAEIVGVGQTRDLEFIAVPGDWALHCHMAHHTMNAMGHDLPSPLGVKQRDFEAAIRRMLPGYMATGEAGMAEHQDHTESGHMRGPENTLPMVGGRGPFGNLEMGGMFTLVKVRDQLRRGDYSDPGWYANPRGTLARRVSDDANFGSPARRGLMVEAASPTKIAPVDHSKMNHGT
;
A
#
# COMPACT_ATOMS: atom_id res chain seq x y z
N MET A 1 -27.66 -21.73 -40.70
CA MET A 1 -26.81 -21.04 -41.68
C MET A 1 -25.42 -20.87 -41.07
N ASN A 2 -24.48 -21.71 -41.59
CA ASN A 2 -23.07 -21.65 -41.13
C ASN A 2 -22.35 -20.48 -41.79
N ILE A 3 -21.79 -19.57 -40.98
CA ILE A 3 -20.87 -18.54 -41.47
C ILE A 3 -19.47 -18.89 -40.96
N SER A 4 -18.64 -19.28 -41.92
CA SER A 4 -17.28 -19.71 -41.79
C SER A 4 -16.31 -18.55 -41.40
N ARG A 5 -15.43 -18.83 -40.42
CA ARG A 5 -14.34 -17.95 -39.95
C ARG A 5 -13.13 -17.93 -40.93
N ARG A 6 -13.32 -17.50 -42.17
CA ARG A 6 -12.20 -17.40 -43.12
C ARG A 6 -12.39 -16.19 -44.02
N ASN A 7 -12.09 -14.94 -43.58
CA ASN A 7 -11.81 -13.82 -44.52
C ASN A 7 -11.44 -12.55 -43.73
N TRP A 8 -10.32 -12.59 -43.00
CA TRP A 8 -9.78 -11.39 -42.31
C TRP A 8 -8.28 -11.17 -42.56
N PHE A 9 -7.77 -11.62 -43.69
CA PHE A 9 -6.41 -11.27 -44.11
C PHE A 9 -6.38 -11.00 -45.59
N ARG A 10 -6.66 -9.77 -46.01
CA ARG A 10 -6.21 -9.19 -47.27
C ARG A 10 -6.53 -7.69 -47.28
N TRP A 11 -5.59 -6.89 -46.79
CA TRP A 11 -5.31 -5.51 -47.27
C TRP A 11 -4.00 -5.09 -46.66
N ALA A 12 -2.92 -5.39 -47.38
CA ALA A 12 -1.61 -4.78 -47.17
C ALA A 12 -1.13 -4.32 -48.53
N GLY A 13 -0.71 -3.08 -48.60
CA GLY A 13 0.14 -2.64 -49.70
C GLY A 13 -0.34 -1.42 -50.43
N ALA A 14 0.16 -0.27 -50.07
CA ALA A 14 0.64 0.76 -51.01
C ALA A 14 1.44 1.80 -50.23
N SER A 15 2.73 1.71 -50.37
CA SER A 15 3.72 2.74 -49.97
C SER A 15 3.65 3.94 -50.90
N SER A 16 3.62 5.16 -50.36
CA SER A 16 4.04 6.37 -51.12
C SER A 16 4.93 7.20 -50.24
N LEU A 17 6.20 7.23 -50.62
CA LEU A 17 7.25 8.14 -50.16
C LEU A 17 6.98 9.54 -50.72
N LEU A 18 6.98 10.55 -49.88
CA LEU A 18 7.16 11.93 -50.27
C LEU A 18 8.19 12.62 -49.34
N PRO A 19 9.02 13.53 -49.85
CA PRO A 19 10.22 13.97 -49.17
C PRO A 19 9.97 15.10 -48.14
N LEU A 20 10.75 15.09 -47.07
CA LEU A 20 10.82 16.16 -46.09
C LEU A 20 11.45 17.41 -46.71
N ALA A 21 10.69 18.49 -46.74
CA ALA A 21 11.22 19.85 -46.94
C ALA A 21 11.44 20.49 -45.55
N THR A 22 12.67 20.89 -45.29
CA THR A 22 13.10 21.66 -44.13
C THR A 22 12.60 23.09 -44.23
N VAL A 23 11.80 23.53 -43.27
CA VAL A 23 11.52 24.95 -43.02
C VAL A 23 12.11 25.31 -41.67
N ALA A 24 13.16 26.14 -41.67
CA ALA A 24 13.70 26.74 -40.46
C ALA A 24 12.92 28.00 -40.16
N GLU A 25 12.13 28.01 -39.10
CA GLU A 25 11.59 29.25 -38.54
C GLU A 25 12.35 29.63 -37.27
N ARG A 26 12.91 30.84 -37.30
CA ARG A 26 13.50 31.54 -36.17
C ARG A 26 12.39 31.95 -35.19
N ALA A 27 12.35 31.34 -34.03
CA ALA A 27 11.59 31.87 -32.91
C ALA A 27 12.48 32.73 -32.01
N VAL A 28 12.10 33.98 -31.86
CA VAL A 28 12.67 34.96 -30.94
C VAL A 28 12.38 34.53 -29.51
N SER A 29 13.41 34.28 -28.72
CA SER A 29 13.30 33.97 -27.30
C SER A 29 13.07 35.25 -26.50
N GLN A 30 11.90 35.41 -25.91
CA GLN A 30 11.71 36.28 -24.75
C GLN A 30 12.08 35.50 -23.51
N GLY A 31 13.09 35.98 -22.77
CA GLY A 31 13.58 35.39 -21.55
C GLY A 31 12.54 35.46 -20.42
N HIS A 32 12.16 34.32 -19.92
CA HIS A 32 11.66 34.17 -18.56
C HIS A 32 12.80 33.61 -17.71
N GLU A 33 13.31 34.44 -16.80
CA GLU A 33 14.20 34.00 -15.74
C GLU A 33 13.46 32.95 -14.89
N GLN A 34 13.78 31.70 -15.12
CA GLN A 34 13.44 30.61 -14.20
C GLN A 34 14.43 30.69 -13.04
N HIS A 35 13.93 31.00 -11.84
CA HIS A 35 14.66 30.74 -10.61
C HIS A 35 14.91 29.25 -10.49
N VAL A 36 16.02 28.79 -11.02
CA VAL A 36 16.55 27.44 -10.79
C VAL A 36 17.15 27.46 -9.39
N LEU A 37 16.50 26.79 -8.45
CA LEU A 37 17.13 26.45 -7.19
C LEU A 37 18.43 25.68 -7.49
N PRO A 38 19.54 25.94 -6.77
CA PRO A 38 20.80 25.28 -7.07
C PRO A 38 20.63 23.77 -6.88
N VAL A 39 20.89 23.03 -7.94
CA VAL A 39 21.08 21.58 -7.88
C VAL A 39 22.39 21.37 -7.15
N GLU A 40 22.30 21.12 -5.85
CA GLU A 40 23.44 20.64 -5.07
C GLU A 40 23.96 19.38 -5.75
N SER A 41 25.21 19.42 -6.16
CA SER A 41 25.90 18.30 -6.79
C SER A 41 25.81 17.09 -5.85
N GLN A 42 25.02 16.09 -6.25
CA GLN A 42 25.00 14.80 -5.57
C GLN A 42 26.42 14.22 -5.68
N ARG A 43 27.16 14.29 -4.57
CA ARG A 43 28.41 13.56 -4.44
C ARG A 43 28.12 12.09 -4.65
N SER A 44 28.74 11.52 -5.67
CA SER A 44 28.70 10.07 -5.88
C SER A 44 29.11 9.38 -4.58
N PRO A 45 28.32 8.41 -4.09
CA PRO A 45 28.71 7.67 -2.89
C PRO A 45 30.03 6.93 -3.14
N ALA A 46 30.87 6.88 -2.11
CA ALA A 46 32.13 6.15 -2.13
C ALA A 46 31.87 4.67 -2.52
N PRO A 47 32.82 4.02 -3.23
CA PRO A 47 32.66 2.64 -3.65
C PRO A 47 32.41 1.74 -2.44
N ALA A 48 31.40 0.87 -2.55
CA ALA A 48 31.05 -0.09 -1.51
C ALA A 48 32.23 -0.98 -1.16
N SER A 49 32.59 -1.03 0.11
CA SER A 49 33.57 -2.00 0.62
C SER A 49 32.97 -3.40 0.48
N ALA A 50 33.60 -4.24 -0.33
CA ALA A 50 33.29 -5.67 -0.44
C ALA A 50 33.36 -6.33 0.95
N GLY A 51 32.31 -7.06 1.34
CA GLY A 51 32.38 -7.96 2.49
C GLY A 51 31.30 -7.91 3.55
N ARG A 52 30.13 -7.33 3.29
CA ARG A 52 28.97 -7.45 4.20
C ARG A 52 27.83 -8.18 3.49
N GLY A 53 27.27 -9.16 4.17
CA GLY A 53 26.03 -9.81 3.73
C GLY A 53 24.91 -8.78 3.48
N PRO A 54 23.83 -9.17 2.80
CA PRO A 54 22.70 -8.29 2.51
C PRO A 54 22.17 -7.67 3.81
N ALA A 55 21.70 -6.41 3.74
CA ALA A 55 20.97 -5.82 4.85
C ALA A 55 19.73 -6.70 5.11
N LEU A 56 19.55 -7.12 6.36
CA LEU A 56 18.34 -7.86 6.74
C LEU A 56 17.11 -6.97 6.54
N VAL A 57 16.09 -7.55 5.96
CA VAL A 57 14.81 -6.84 5.75
C VAL A 57 14.09 -6.74 7.07
N ARG A 58 13.59 -5.54 7.38
CA ARG A 58 12.79 -5.31 8.56
C ARG A 58 11.31 -5.24 8.18
N THR A 59 10.58 -6.28 8.51
CA THR A 59 9.11 -6.25 8.44
C THR A 59 8.61 -5.54 9.70
N LEU A 60 8.10 -4.32 9.53
CA LEU A 60 7.57 -3.55 10.66
C LEU A 60 6.35 -4.27 11.25
N ASN A 61 6.29 -4.35 12.59
CA ASN A 61 5.27 -5.11 13.33
C ASN A 61 5.22 -6.60 12.98
N GLY A 62 6.26 -7.14 12.35
CA GLY A 62 6.42 -8.52 11.95
C GLY A 62 7.80 -9.07 12.30
N TRP A 63 8.14 -10.21 11.72
CA TRP A 63 9.41 -10.89 11.98
C TRP A 63 9.83 -11.75 10.78
N SER A 64 11.11 -12.14 10.73
CA SER A 64 11.66 -13.03 9.70
C SER A 64 11.72 -14.47 10.19
N LEU A 65 11.27 -15.41 9.35
CA LEU A 65 11.25 -16.83 9.66
C LEU A 65 12.70 -17.39 9.73
N PRO A 66 13.13 -17.93 10.87
CA PRO A 66 14.43 -18.57 10.93
C PRO A 66 14.45 -19.86 10.11
N HIS A 67 15.61 -20.22 9.58
CA HIS A 67 15.83 -21.48 8.88
C HIS A 67 16.88 -22.31 9.60
N ARG A 68 16.85 -23.62 9.35
CA ARG A 68 17.94 -24.51 9.69
C ARG A 68 18.63 -25.00 8.41
N MET A 69 19.94 -25.27 8.49
CA MET A 69 20.65 -25.93 7.39
C MET A 69 20.54 -27.45 7.54
N SER A 70 20.07 -28.12 6.49
CA SER A 70 19.93 -29.57 6.45
C SER A 70 20.46 -30.09 5.12
N GLY A 71 21.66 -30.70 5.11
CA GLY A 71 22.27 -31.24 3.88
C GLY A 71 22.48 -30.20 2.77
N GLY A 72 22.83 -28.96 3.12
CA GLY A 72 23.02 -27.87 2.15
C GLY A 72 21.71 -27.20 1.71
N VAL A 73 20.57 -27.58 2.27
CA VAL A 73 19.25 -27.01 2.00
C VAL A 73 18.85 -26.10 3.16
N LYS A 74 18.40 -24.89 2.88
CA LYS A 74 17.74 -24.02 3.87
C LYS A 74 16.32 -24.50 4.12
N GLU A 75 16.06 -24.98 5.31
CA GLU A 75 14.76 -25.52 5.68
C GLU A 75 14.00 -24.53 6.56
N PHE A 76 12.81 -24.16 6.13
CA PHE A 76 11.85 -23.31 6.82
C PHE A 76 10.62 -24.11 7.23
N HIS A 77 9.90 -23.67 8.25
CA HIS A 77 8.65 -24.32 8.67
C HIS A 77 7.55 -23.28 8.89
N LEU A 78 6.55 -23.29 8.03
CA LEU A 78 5.32 -22.53 8.16
C LEU A 78 4.23 -23.42 8.78
N VAL A 79 3.49 -22.85 9.72
CA VAL A 79 2.34 -23.48 10.34
C VAL A 79 1.12 -22.61 10.08
N ALA A 80 0.19 -23.08 9.27
CA ALA A 80 -1.10 -22.43 9.05
C ALA A 80 -2.02 -22.75 10.24
N GLU A 81 -2.52 -21.72 10.93
CA GLU A 81 -3.29 -21.90 12.16
C GLU A 81 -4.24 -20.74 12.46
N GLU A 82 -5.25 -21.01 13.31
CA GLU A 82 -6.12 -19.96 13.84
C GLU A 82 -5.34 -19.10 14.84
N ILE A 83 -5.52 -17.78 14.77
CA ILE A 83 -4.81 -16.80 15.60
C ILE A 83 -5.77 -15.72 16.10
N GLU A 84 -5.39 -15.03 17.15
CA GLU A 84 -5.97 -13.75 17.54
C GLU A 84 -5.04 -12.64 17.11
N HIS A 85 -5.55 -11.67 16.35
CA HIS A 85 -4.77 -10.54 15.86
C HIS A 85 -5.33 -9.22 16.36
N GLU A 86 -4.45 -8.29 16.75
CA GLU A 86 -4.79 -6.93 17.16
C GLU A 86 -4.35 -5.94 16.07
N PHE A 87 -5.31 -5.26 15.43
CA PHE A 87 -5.04 -4.28 14.37
C PHE A 87 -4.54 -2.94 14.91
N ALA A 88 -5.08 -2.53 16.04
CA ALA A 88 -4.69 -1.38 16.84
C ALA A 88 -5.07 -1.65 18.30
N PRO A 89 -4.57 -0.89 19.28
CA PRO A 89 -4.91 -1.11 20.69
C PRO A 89 -6.43 -1.19 20.90
N GLY A 90 -6.90 -2.35 21.37
CA GLY A 90 -8.31 -2.62 21.63
C GLY A 90 -9.13 -3.10 20.44
N SER A 91 -8.59 -3.12 19.22
CA SER A 91 -9.25 -3.67 18.03
C SER A 91 -8.66 -5.04 17.67
N ARG A 92 -9.40 -6.12 17.92
CA ARG A 92 -8.93 -7.51 17.77
C ARG A 92 -9.89 -8.36 16.98
N ALA A 93 -9.35 -9.34 16.24
CA ALA A 93 -10.16 -10.34 15.58
C ALA A 93 -9.50 -11.72 15.61
N LYS A 94 -10.37 -12.75 15.51
CA LYS A 94 -9.97 -14.11 15.23
C LYS A 94 -9.70 -14.24 13.74
N CYS A 95 -8.46 -14.41 13.41
CA CYS A 95 -7.92 -14.50 12.05
C CYS A 95 -7.33 -15.89 11.82
N TRP A 96 -6.91 -16.15 10.61
CA TRP A 96 -6.02 -17.23 10.24
C TRP A 96 -4.67 -16.64 9.80
N GLY A 97 -3.59 -17.33 10.12
CA GLY A 97 -2.26 -16.82 9.80
C GLY A 97 -1.23 -17.92 9.73
N TYR A 98 0.02 -17.50 9.69
CA TYR A 98 1.16 -18.41 9.71
C TYR A 98 2.02 -18.14 10.94
N ASN A 99 2.37 -19.21 11.68
CA ASN A 99 3.24 -19.15 12.85
C ASN A 99 2.79 -18.08 13.87
N GLY A 100 1.49 -18.06 14.18
CA GLY A 100 0.89 -17.18 15.18
C GLY A 100 0.66 -15.73 14.77
N THR A 101 0.94 -15.35 13.52
CA THR A 101 0.85 -13.96 13.07
C THR A 101 0.16 -13.79 11.72
N THR A 102 -0.40 -12.60 11.49
CA THR A 102 -0.77 -12.06 10.19
C THR A 102 -0.20 -10.64 10.05
N PRO A 103 0.53 -10.31 8.98
CA PRO A 103 1.07 -11.26 8.01
C PRO A 103 1.90 -12.33 8.70
N GLY A 104 2.02 -13.50 8.04
CA GLY A 104 2.97 -14.53 8.44
C GLY A 104 4.41 -14.00 8.34
N PRO A 105 5.38 -14.74 8.90
CA PRO A 105 6.77 -14.30 8.95
C PRO A 105 7.37 -14.13 7.55
N THR A 106 8.20 -13.11 7.38
CA THR A 106 8.95 -12.91 6.13
C THR A 106 9.97 -14.02 5.95
N ILE A 107 9.96 -14.68 4.80
CA ILE A 107 10.99 -15.63 4.41
C ILE A 107 12.10 -14.87 3.69
N GLU A 108 13.33 -15.03 4.14
CA GLU A 108 14.52 -14.43 3.50
C GLU A 108 15.50 -15.51 3.05
N ALA A 109 15.90 -15.46 1.79
CA ALA A 109 16.88 -16.35 1.21
C ALA A 109 17.71 -15.61 0.15
N VAL A 110 18.71 -16.28 -0.41
CA VAL A 110 19.60 -15.73 -1.43
C VAL A 110 19.38 -16.47 -2.74
N GLU A 111 19.46 -15.77 -3.84
CA GLU A 111 19.43 -16.37 -5.18
C GLU A 111 20.46 -17.48 -5.31
N GLY A 112 20.02 -18.65 -5.76
CA GLY A 112 20.81 -19.87 -5.82
C GLY A 112 20.69 -20.77 -4.60
N ASP A 113 20.09 -20.33 -3.51
CA ASP A 113 19.80 -21.22 -2.39
C ASP A 113 18.82 -22.32 -2.82
N ARG A 114 19.08 -23.53 -2.35
CA ARG A 114 18.08 -24.59 -2.33
C ARG A 114 17.31 -24.47 -1.03
N VAL A 115 16.02 -24.26 -1.16
CA VAL A 115 15.11 -24.10 -0.03
C VAL A 115 14.17 -25.31 0.08
N ARG A 116 13.85 -25.69 1.32
CA ARG A 116 12.78 -26.62 1.64
C ARG A 116 11.85 -25.91 2.62
N ILE A 117 10.59 -25.77 2.25
CA ILE A 117 9.60 -25.14 3.10
C ILE A 117 8.56 -26.19 3.48
N LEU A 118 8.56 -26.53 4.76
CA LEU A 118 7.54 -27.39 5.34
C LEU A 118 6.32 -26.54 5.66
N VAL A 119 5.16 -27.00 5.26
CA VAL A 119 3.89 -26.30 5.52
C VAL A 119 2.96 -27.26 6.25
N THR A 120 2.73 -26.99 7.52
CA THR A 120 1.82 -27.78 8.37
C THR A 120 0.47 -27.08 8.46
N ASN A 121 -0.60 -27.80 8.16
CA ASN A 121 -1.96 -27.30 8.30
C ASN A 121 -2.54 -27.66 9.68
N ARG A 122 -2.78 -26.65 10.52
CA ARG A 122 -3.50 -26.74 11.80
C ARG A 122 -4.86 -26.05 11.75
N LEU A 123 -5.30 -25.61 10.57
CA LEU A 123 -6.64 -25.07 10.40
C LEU A 123 -7.70 -26.18 10.47
N PRO A 124 -8.97 -25.84 10.74
CA PRO A 124 -10.08 -26.79 10.66
C PRO A 124 -10.41 -27.20 9.22
N GLU A 125 -9.90 -26.46 8.22
CA GLU A 125 -10.15 -26.64 6.79
C GLU A 125 -8.86 -27.04 6.07
N HIS A 126 -9.01 -27.56 4.84
CA HIS A 126 -7.87 -27.79 3.96
C HIS A 126 -7.25 -26.48 3.49
N THR A 127 -5.97 -26.51 3.16
CA THR A 127 -5.25 -25.35 2.60
C THR A 127 -4.26 -25.79 1.52
N THR A 128 -3.62 -24.84 0.89
CA THR A 128 -2.38 -24.97 0.13
C THR A 128 -1.55 -23.71 0.33
N ILE A 129 -0.38 -23.60 -0.32
CA ILE A 129 0.39 -22.37 -0.34
C ILE A 129 0.98 -22.17 -1.72
N HIS A 130 0.81 -20.98 -2.26
CA HIS A 130 1.38 -20.52 -3.52
C HIS A 130 2.54 -19.56 -3.25
N TRP A 131 3.62 -19.75 -4.00
CA TRP A 131 4.83 -18.93 -3.93
C TRP A 131 4.77 -17.88 -5.02
N HIS A 132 4.07 -16.80 -4.75
CA HIS A 132 3.69 -15.79 -5.73
C HIS A 132 4.90 -15.12 -6.39
N GLY A 133 5.00 -15.26 -7.71
CA GLY A 133 6.05 -14.66 -8.53
C GLY A 133 7.39 -15.40 -8.50
N ILE A 134 7.49 -16.59 -7.89
CA ILE A 134 8.73 -17.35 -7.81
C ILE A 134 8.84 -18.35 -8.98
N LEU A 135 9.98 -18.38 -9.66
CA LEU A 135 10.30 -19.34 -10.73
C LEU A 135 10.64 -20.71 -10.12
N LEU A 136 9.73 -21.66 -10.25
CA LEU A 136 9.81 -22.99 -9.65
C LEU A 136 9.20 -24.06 -10.55
N PRO A 137 9.43 -25.37 -10.27
CA PRO A 137 8.74 -26.45 -10.97
C PRO A 137 7.22 -26.41 -10.69
N SER A 138 6.38 -26.63 -11.70
CA SER A 138 4.93 -26.55 -11.58
C SER A 138 4.33 -27.40 -10.45
N GLY A 139 4.92 -28.55 -10.13
CA GLY A 139 4.53 -29.39 -8.99
C GLY A 139 4.81 -28.79 -7.61
N MET A 140 5.53 -27.66 -7.54
CA MET A 140 5.82 -26.90 -6.32
C MET A 140 5.04 -25.57 -6.23
N ASP A 141 4.18 -25.30 -7.22
CA ASP A 141 3.45 -24.04 -7.37
C ASP A 141 2.33 -23.82 -6.36
N GLY A 142 1.82 -24.90 -5.78
CA GLY A 142 0.89 -24.83 -4.65
C GLY A 142 -0.58 -24.63 -4.99
N VAL A 143 -0.97 -24.75 -6.28
CA VAL A 143 -2.37 -24.64 -6.68
C VAL A 143 -3.11 -25.95 -6.38
N GLY A 144 -4.03 -25.90 -5.40
CA GLY A 144 -4.80 -27.06 -5.00
C GLY A 144 -5.65 -27.65 -6.13
N GLY A 145 -5.58 -28.95 -6.32
CA GLY A 145 -6.29 -29.66 -7.41
C GLY A 145 -5.65 -29.56 -8.78
N LEU A 146 -4.68 -28.64 -8.98
CA LEU A 146 -3.95 -28.51 -10.25
C LEU A 146 -2.52 -29.05 -10.12
N SER A 147 -1.72 -28.42 -9.28
CA SER A 147 -0.30 -28.78 -9.12
C SER A 147 -0.05 -29.72 -7.95
N GLN A 148 -1.00 -29.83 -7.03
CA GLN A 148 -0.92 -30.69 -5.86
C GLN A 148 -2.31 -31.04 -5.28
N PRO A 149 -2.42 -32.08 -4.44
CA PRO A 149 -3.58 -32.27 -3.56
C PRO A 149 -3.64 -31.17 -2.49
N HIS A 150 -4.82 -30.90 -1.95
CA HIS A 150 -4.98 -30.02 -0.79
C HIS A 150 -4.30 -30.62 0.44
N ILE A 151 -3.70 -29.78 1.27
CA ILE A 151 -3.13 -30.13 2.58
C ILE A 151 -4.29 -30.21 3.57
N LYS A 152 -4.65 -31.39 4.02
CA LYS A 152 -5.74 -31.59 4.98
C LYS A 152 -5.31 -31.15 6.39
N PRO A 153 -6.28 -30.90 7.28
CA PRO A 153 -5.99 -30.67 8.69
C PRO A 153 -5.07 -31.75 9.28
N GLY A 154 -3.98 -31.31 9.93
CA GLY A 154 -2.95 -32.17 10.53
C GLY A 154 -1.86 -32.65 9.57
N GLU A 155 -1.98 -32.44 8.27
CA GLU A 155 -0.94 -32.83 7.30
C GLU A 155 0.18 -31.79 7.19
N THR A 156 1.36 -32.26 6.77
CA THR A 156 2.51 -31.40 6.44
C THR A 156 3.01 -31.73 5.04
N TYR A 157 3.13 -30.71 4.20
CA TYR A 157 3.72 -30.82 2.86
C TYR A 157 5.08 -30.16 2.82
N ALA A 158 5.95 -30.69 1.96
CA ALA A 158 7.30 -30.15 1.74
C ALA A 158 7.39 -29.58 0.31
N TYR A 159 7.79 -28.34 0.20
CA TYR A 159 8.09 -27.67 -1.06
C TYR A 159 9.60 -27.47 -1.14
N GLU A 160 10.24 -28.06 -2.14
CA GLU A 160 11.69 -28.01 -2.28
C GLU A 160 12.07 -27.58 -3.69
N PHE A 161 12.76 -26.44 -3.79
CA PHE A 161 13.20 -25.88 -5.07
C PHE A 161 14.44 -24.99 -4.90
N THR A 162 15.09 -24.68 -6.03
CA THR A 162 16.21 -23.74 -6.06
C THR A 162 15.73 -22.37 -6.50
N LEU A 163 16.10 -21.33 -5.78
CA LEU A 163 15.78 -19.94 -6.10
C LEU A 163 16.62 -19.49 -7.29
N ARG A 164 15.97 -19.10 -8.39
CA ARG A 164 16.61 -18.75 -9.67
C ARG A 164 16.53 -17.28 -10.02
N GLN A 165 16.04 -16.46 -9.09
CA GLN A 165 15.83 -15.03 -9.25
C GLN A 165 16.02 -14.34 -7.90
N ASN A 166 16.12 -13.01 -7.93
CA ASN A 166 16.08 -12.17 -6.74
C ASN A 166 14.95 -11.15 -6.86
N GLY A 167 14.50 -10.61 -5.73
CA GLY A 167 13.44 -9.61 -5.68
C GLY A 167 12.54 -9.75 -4.48
N THR A 168 11.45 -9.03 -4.56
CA THR A 168 10.38 -8.98 -3.57
C THR A 168 9.20 -9.81 -4.07
N HIS A 169 8.86 -10.85 -3.32
CA HIS A 169 7.81 -11.82 -3.62
C HIS A 169 6.90 -11.99 -2.41
N MET A 170 5.82 -12.74 -2.60
CA MET A 170 4.82 -12.99 -1.57
C MET A 170 4.51 -14.49 -1.49
N TYR A 171 3.82 -14.92 -0.45
CA TYR A 171 3.20 -16.23 -0.37
C TYR A 171 1.80 -16.11 0.24
N HIS A 172 0.90 -16.95 -0.25
CA HIS A 172 -0.50 -16.97 0.20
C HIS A 172 -1.15 -18.33 -0.14
N PRO A 173 -2.27 -18.71 0.48
CA PRO A 173 -3.00 -19.92 0.10
C PRO A 173 -3.54 -19.83 -1.33
N HIS A 174 -3.72 -20.98 -1.97
CA HIS A 174 -4.41 -21.14 -3.24
C HIS A 174 -5.44 -22.28 -3.16
N ALA A 175 -6.08 -22.38 -2.01
CA ALA A 175 -7.23 -23.21 -1.73
C ALA A 175 -8.21 -22.38 -0.92
N ASP A 176 -9.47 -22.29 -1.37
CA ASP A 176 -10.46 -21.37 -0.79
C ASP A 176 -9.88 -19.96 -0.54
N GLU A 177 -9.22 -19.45 -1.55
CA GLU A 177 -8.38 -18.26 -1.49
C GLU A 177 -9.13 -17.05 -0.96
N LEU A 178 -10.40 -16.89 -1.35
CA LEU A 178 -11.23 -15.78 -0.90
C LEU A 178 -11.36 -15.76 0.63
N VAL A 179 -11.65 -16.90 1.25
CA VAL A 179 -11.82 -16.99 2.71
C VAL A 179 -10.47 -16.87 3.40
N GLN A 180 -9.45 -17.59 2.90
CA GLN A 180 -8.17 -17.70 3.58
C GLN A 180 -7.35 -16.40 3.49
N LEU A 181 -7.42 -15.66 2.38
CA LEU A 181 -6.85 -14.32 2.30
C LEU A 181 -7.62 -13.32 3.17
N ALA A 182 -8.96 -13.28 3.06
CA ALA A 182 -9.78 -12.37 3.85
C ALA A 182 -9.58 -12.53 5.36
N THR A 183 -9.20 -13.74 5.81
CA THR A 183 -8.90 -14.03 7.23
C THR A 183 -7.44 -13.78 7.60
N GLY A 184 -6.55 -13.47 6.64
CA GLY A 184 -5.19 -12.99 6.92
C GLY A 184 -4.03 -13.91 6.57
N MET A 185 -4.26 -14.98 5.82
CA MET A 185 -3.20 -15.93 5.45
C MET A 185 -2.36 -15.38 4.29
N MET A 186 -1.25 -14.72 4.61
CA MET A 186 -0.36 -14.09 3.64
C MET A 186 1.00 -13.82 4.27
N GLY A 187 2.03 -13.62 3.44
CA GLY A 187 3.36 -13.21 3.91
C GLY A 187 4.29 -12.82 2.78
N MET A 188 5.46 -12.31 3.14
CA MET A 188 6.47 -11.85 2.20
C MET A 188 7.58 -12.89 2.02
N PHE A 189 8.11 -12.99 0.80
CA PHE A 189 9.25 -13.80 0.48
C PHE A 189 10.29 -12.95 -0.24
N ILE A 190 11.40 -12.67 0.42
CA ILE A 190 12.46 -11.83 -0.12
C ILE A 190 13.63 -12.71 -0.55
N ILE A 191 14.03 -12.54 -1.79
CA ILE A 191 15.19 -13.23 -2.35
C ILE A 191 16.27 -12.18 -2.62
N HIS A 192 17.34 -12.22 -1.84
CA HIS A 192 18.48 -11.34 -2.01
C HIS A 192 19.34 -11.76 -3.23
N PRO A 193 19.95 -10.82 -3.96
CA PRO A 193 20.84 -11.16 -5.06
C PRO A 193 22.08 -11.89 -4.56
N ARG A 194 22.54 -12.91 -5.30
CA ARG A 194 23.70 -13.74 -4.95
C ARG A 194 24.98 -12.94 -4.77
N ASP A 195 25.21 -11.99 -5.66
CA ASP A 195 26.43 -11.18 -5.68
C ASP A 195 26.33 -9.94 -4.80
N GLY A 196 25.27 -9.85 -3.97
CA GLY A 196 24.96 -8.70 -3.15
C GLY A 196 24.30 -7.57 -3.96
N GLU A 197 23.90 -6.52 -3.25
CA GLU A 197 23.30 -5.36 -3.86
C GLU A 197 24.36 -4.54 -4.61
N ARG A 198 24.08 -4.15 -5.84
CA ARG A 198 24.97 -3.28 -6.63
C ARG A 198 25.12 -1.88 -6.00
N GLU A 199 24.11 -1.46 -5.29
CA GLU A 199 24.08 -0.19 -4.57
C GLU A 199 23.79 -0.48 -3.10
N ARG A 200 24.53 0.20 -2.24
CA ARG A 200 24.37 0.02 -0.81
C ARG A 200 22.97 0.44 -0.38
N ILE A 201 22.24 -0.46 0.26
CA ILE A 201 21.01 -0.19 1.00
C ILE A 201 21.38 -0.16 2.48
N ASP A 202 21.11 0.96 3.14
CA ASP A 202 21.41 1.14 4.56
C ASP A 202 20.27 0.63 5.45
N ARG A 203 19.03 0.82 4.98
CA ARG A 203 17.79 0.37 5.62
C ARG A 203 16.89 -0.29 4.60
N ASP A 204 16.38 -1.47 4.91
CA ASP A 204 15.50 -2.25 4.04
C ASP A 204 14.24 -2.61 4.82
N TYR A 205 13.09 -2.06 4.43
CA TYR A 205 11.82 -2.26 5.09
C TYR A 205 10.84 -2.99 4.19
N CYS A 206 9.87 -3.68 4.80
CA CYS A 206 8.90 -4.48 4.09
C CYS A 206 7.49 -4.21 4.61
N PHE A 207 6.55 -3.98 3.67
CA PHE A 207 5.13 -3.85 3.93
C PHE A 207 4.33 -4.80 3.05
N LEU A 208 3.32 -5.43 3.64
CA LEU A 208 2.27 -6.14 2.94
C LEU A 208 0.96 -5.38 3.12
N LEU A 209 0.35 -5.00 2.00
CA LEU A 209 -0.92 -4.28 1.96
C LEU A 209 -2.07 -5.28 1.97
N HIS A 210 -3.06 -5.02 2.83
CA HIS A 210 -4.27 -5.82 2.87
C HIS A 210 -5.48 -4.98 3.31
N ASN A 211 -6.67 -5.47 2.99
CA ASN A 211 -7.94 -4.89 3.39
C ASN A 211 -8.79 -5.95 4.12
N TRP A 212 -9.61 -5.48 5.04
CA TRP A 212 -10.43 -6.33 5.89
C TRP A 212 -11.85 -5.81 5.96
N ALA A 213 -12.79 -6.72 6.09
CA ALA A 213 -14.16 -6.41 6.47
C ALA A 213 -14.37 -6.90 7.92
N LEU A 214 -14.16 -5.99 8.87
CA LEU A 214 -14.32 -6.26 10.31
C LEU A 214 -15.34 -5.29 10.89
N HIS A 215 -16.61 -5.62 10.71
CA HIS A 215 -17.69 -4.75 11.15
C HIS A 215 -17.64 -4.46 12.65
N PRO A 216 -17.93 -3.21 13.06
CA PRO A 216 -18.01 -2.82 14.46
C PRO A 216 -18.86 -3.80 15.29
N GLY A 217 -18.35 -4.20 16.46
CA GLY A 217 -19.02 -5.18 17.33
C GLY A 217 -18.79 -6.64 16.92
N THR A 218 -18.03 -6.92 15.85
CA THR A 218 -17.66 -8.28 15.44
C THR A 218 -16.20 -8.57 15.74
N TYR A 219 -15.83 -9.84 15.77
CA TYR A 219 -14.48 -10.30 16.12
C TYR A 219 -13.94 -11.30 15.10
N ARG A 220 -14.46 -11.29 13.88
CA ARG A 220 -13.96 -12.11 12.77
C ARG A 220 -14.15 -11.35 11.47
N PRO A 221 -13.14 -11.28 10.60
CA PRO A 221 -13.31 -10.74 9.27
C PRO A 221 -14.38 -11.49 8.48
N ASP A 222 -15.17 -10.75 7.72
CA ASP A 222 -16.22 -11.32 6.87
C ASP A 222 -15.68 -11.57 5.46
N PRO A 223 -15.47 -12.81 5.03
CA PRO A 223 -14.96 -13.13 3.72
C PRO A 223 -15.98 -12.95 2.59
N ALA A 224 -17.26 -12.74 2.91
CA ALA A 224 -18.29 -12.49 1.90
C ALA A 224 -18.26 -11.06 1.35
N ILE A 225 -17.57 -10.14 2.01
CA ILE A 225 -17.42 -8.76 1.60
C ILE A 225 -16.27 -8.64 0.61
N MET A 226 -16.54 -8.10 -0.59
CA MET A 226 -15.57 -7.98 -1.67
C MET A 226 -15.26 -6.53 -2.09
N GLN A 227 -15.98 -5.55 -1.60
CA GLN A 227 -15.81 -4.14 -1.96
C GLN A 227 -15.89 -3.18 -0.78
N ASP A 228 -16.84 -3.36 0.12
CA ASP A 228 -17.10 -2.45 1.24
C ASP A 228 -16.25 -2.83 2.46
N PHE A 229 -14.93 -2.71 2.31
CA PHE A 229 -13.98 -2.94 3.39
C PHE A 229 -13.95 -1.76 4.36
N ASP A 230 -13.70 -2.06 5.62
CA ASP A 230 -13.65 -1.06 6.69
C ASP A 230 -12.26 -0.87 7.30
N LEU A 231 -11.31 -1.80 7.05
CA LEU A 231 -9.92 -1.66 7.46
C LEU A 231 -8.96 -1.81 6.29
N TRP A 232 -8.01 -0.87 6.19
CA TRP A 232 -6.88 -0.93 5.26
C TRP A 232 -5.59 -0.89 6.04
N THR A 233 -4.70 -1.85 5.80
CA THR A 233 -3.59 -2.13 6.70
C THR A 233 -2.24 -2.15 5.99
N PHE A 234 -1.21 -1.68 6.69
CA PHE A 234 0.19 -2.03 6.47
C PHE A 234 0.58 -3.14 7.46
N ASN A 235 1.01 -4.30 6.96
CA ASN A 235 1.37 -5.46 7.79
C ASN A 235 0.29 -5.83 8.81
N SER A 236 -0.97 -5.85 8.37
CA SER A 236 -2.16 -6.14 9.19
C SER A 236 -2.33 -5.23 10.41
N LYS A 237 -1.75 -4.04 10.38
CA LYS A 237 -1.92 -2.98 11.39
C LYS A 237 -2.52 -1.72 10.74
N VAL A 238 -3.22 -0.94 11.55
CA VAL A 238 -3.68 0.41 11.21
C VAL A 238 -2.95 1.43 12.08
N PHE A 239 -2.70 2.63 11.55
CA PHE A 239 -2.13 3.70 12.36
C PHE A 239 -3.07 4.06 13.54
N PRO A 240 -2.56 4.28 14.76
CA PRO A 240 -1.15 4.48 15.13
C PRO A 240 -0.35 3.23 15.51
N ALA A 241 -0.90 2.02 15.33
CA ALA A 241 -0.22 0.78 15.70
C ALA A 241 0.85 0.32 14.69
N ILE A 242 1.04 1.05 13.61
CA ILE A 242 2.11 0.78 12.64
C ILE A 242 3.39 1.46 13.12
N ASP A 243 4.44 0.68 13.35
CA ASP A 243 5.74 1.22 13.71
C ASP A 243 6.26 2.18 12.62
N PRO A 244 6.95 3.27 13.00
CA PRO A 244 7.54 4.18 12.03
C PRO A 244 8.74 3.56 11.32
N ILE A 245 8.96 3.97 10.08
CA ILE A 245 10.25 3.83 9.42
C ILE A 245 11.24 4.80 10.07
N VAL A 246 12.41 4.31 10.49
CA VAL A 246 13.44 5.12 11.13
C VAL A 246 14.71 5.10 10.30
N ALA A 247 15.27 6.25 9.97
CA ALA A 247 16.51 6.35 9.20
C ALA A 247 17.38 7.52 9.66
N GLN A 248 18.68 7.42 9.41
CA GLN A 248 19.60 8.53 9.59
C GLN A 248 19.65 9.37 8.30
N THR A 249 19.82 10.67 8.43
CA THR A 249 20.01 11.59 7.30
C THR A 249 21.11 11.08 6.36
N GLY A 250 20.79 11.02 5.07
CA GLY A 250 21.71 10.55 4.02
C GLY A 250 21.73 9.03 3.84
N GLU A 251 21.09 8.22 4.70
CA GLU A 251 20.96 6.78 4.47
C GLU A 251 20.08 6.52 3.24
N ARG A 252 20.46 5.49 2.47
CA ARG A 252 19.62 4.96 1.40
C ARG A 252 18.64 3.95 1.99
N VAL A 253 17.38 4.30 1.94
CA VAL A 253 16.28 3.49 2.45
C VAL A 253 15.57 2.82 1.29
N ARG A 254 15.30 1.52 1.42
CA ARG A 254 14.43 0.78 0.53
C ARG A 254 13.16 0.38 1.28
N ILE A 255 12.03 0.58 0.63
CA ILE A 255 10.73 0.08 1.07
C ILE A 255 10.25 -0.93 0.03
N ARG A 256 10.08 -2.17 0.45
CA ARG A 256 9.50 -3.26 -0.34
C ARG A 256 8.02 -3.35 -0.01
N ILE A 257 7.18 -3.33 -1.01
CA ILE A 257 5.73 -3.33 -0.82
C ILE A 257 5.12 -4.44 -1.65
N GLY A 258 4.36 -5.32 -1.01
CA GLY A 258 3.52 -6.32 -1.66
C GLY A 258 2.05 -5.98 -1.46
N ASN A 259 1.19 -6.34 -2.41
CA ASN A 259 -0.25 -6.09 -2.32
C ASN A 259 -1.03 -7.39 -2.52
N LEU A 260 -1.58 -7.91 -1.43
CA LEU A 260 -2.52 -9.04 -1.41
C LEU A 260 -3.92 -8.59 -0.95
N SER A 261 -4.26 -7.33 -1.20
CA SER A 261 -5.61 -6.79 -1.00
C SER A 261 -6.46 -6.96 -2.25
N MET A 262 -7.73 -6.59 -2.16
CA MET A 262 -8.66 -6.57 -3.30
C MET A 262 -8.63 -5.25 -4.08
N TRP A 263 -7.77 -4.28 -3.69
CA TRP A 263 -7.69 -2.94 -4.27
C TRP A 263 -6.26 -2.56 -4.64
N ASN A 264 -6.13 -1.67 -5.63
CA ASN A 264 -4.86 -1.03 -5.94
C ASN A 264 -4.58 0.11 -4.95
N HIS A 265 -3.33 0.30 -4.57
CA HIS A 265 -2.96 1.32 -3.59
C HIS A 265 -1.88 2.25 -4.16
N PRO A 266 -2.21 3.53 -4.44
CA PRO A 266 -1.20 4.54 -4.72
C PRO A 266 -0.51 4.93 -3.41
N ILE A 267 0.74 4.51 -3.24
CA ILE A 267 1.54 4.77 -2.05
C ILE A 267 2.34 6.05 -2.26
N HIS A 268 2.13 7.04 -1.40
CA HIS A 268 2.75 8.35 -1.44
C HIS A 268 3.67 8.56 -0.24
N LEU A 269 4.85 9.12 -0.53
CA LEU A 269 5.83 9.54 0.48
C LEU A 269 6.05 11.04 0.40
N HIS A 270 5.88 11.72 1.53
CA HIS A 270 6.11 13.15 1.67
C HIS A 270 7.60 13.51 1.72
N GLY A 271 7.92 14.73 1.31
CA GLY A 271 9.21 15.38 1.52
C GLY A 271 10.34 14.94 0.61
N VAL A 272 10.24 13.81 -0.06
CA VAL A 272 11.26 13.28 -0.96
C VAL A 272 10.66 12.72 -2.23
N ARG A 273 11.49 12.63 -3.28
CA ARG A 273 11.21 11.75 -4.42
C ARG A 273 11.88 10.42 -4.16
N PHE A 274 11.20 9.34 -4.47
CA PHE A 274 11.79 8.01 -4.46
C PHE A 274 11.99 7.49 -5.89
N LEU A 275 12.87 6.51 -6.02
CA LEU A 275 13.04 5.75 -7.25
C LEU A 275 12.26 4.45 -7.13
N VAL A 276 11.42 4.15 -8.10
CA VAL A 276 10.86 2.81 -8.28
C VAL A 276 11.95 1.98 -8.94
N THR A 277 12.45 0.97 -8.24
CA THR A 277 13.65 0.22 -8.65
C THR A 277 13.39 -1.24 -8.97
N GLY A 278 12.21 -1.74 -8.67
CA GLY A 278 11.79 -3.12 -8.91
C GLY A 278 10.28 -3.31 -8.83
N SER A 279 9.84 -4.45 -9.29
CA SER A 279 8.46 -4.93 -9.24
C SER A 279 8.42 -6.43 -8.93
N ASP A 280 7.26 -7.04 -9.10
CA ASP A 280 7.01 -8.49 -8.98
C ASP A 280 7.94 -9.37 -9.84
N GLY A 281 8.51 -8.83 -10.90
CA GLY A 281 9.55 -9.51 -11.70
C GLY A 281 10.98 -9.35 -11.18
N GLY A 282 11.16 -8.70 -10.03
CA GLY A 282 12.46 -8.42 -9.41
C GLY A 282 13.00 -7.02 -9.71
N ARG A 283 14.30 -6.84 -9.43
CA ARG A 283 14.97 -5.54 -9.58
C ARG A 283 15.16 -5.17 -11.06
N TRP A 284 14.79 -3.94 -11.38
CA TRP A 284 14.97 -3.41 -12.75
C TRP A 284 16.41 -2.97 -13.04
N PRO A 285 16.84 -3.01 -14.32
CA PRO A 285 18.03 -2.29 -14.76
C PRO A 285 17.93 -0.81 -14.41
N ARG A 286 19.05 -0.19 -14.02
CA ARG A 286 19.07 1.22 -13.57
C ARG A 286 18.47 2.20 -14.58
N THR A 287 18.58 1.90 -15.87
CA THR A 287 18.00 2.71 -16.94
C THR A 287 16.47 2.73 -16.98
N MET A 288 15.83 1.81 -16.27
CA MET A 288 14.36 1.70 -16.13
C MET A 288 13.84 2.29 -14.82
N TRP A 289 14.72 2.75 -13.95
CA TRP A 289 14.29 3.35 -12.69
C TRP A 289 13.55 4.65 -12.94
N ARG A 290 12.43 4.83 -12.26
CA ARG A 290 11.58 6.01 -12.38
C ARG A 290 11.58 6.80 -11.09
N SER A 291 11.64 8.14 -11.20
CA SER A 291 11.56 9.05 -10.07
C SER A 291 10.11 9.48 -9.87
N GLU A 292 9.55 9.14 -8.72
CA GLU A 292 8.14 9.36 -8.39
C GLU A 292 7.99 9.94 -6.98
N THR A 293 6.79 10.40 -6.65
CA THR A 293 6.36 10.74 -5.28
C THR A 293 5.18 9.90 -4.83
N ALA A 294 4.49 9.27 -5.79
CA ALA A 294 3.45 8.29 -5.56
C ALA A 294 3.56 7.16 -6.59
N GLU A 295 3.42 5.91 -6.16
CA GLU A 295 3.47 4.73 -7.05
C GLU A 295 2.31 3.80 -6.76
N ILE A 296 1.66 3.31 -7.82
CA ILE A 296 0.57 2.35 -7.70
C ILE A 296 1.14 0.95 -7.47
N VAL A 297 0.75 0.34 -6.36
CA VAL A 297 0.96 -1.08 -6.12
C VAL A 297 -0.32 -1.81 -6.49
N GLY A 298 -0.33 -2.46 -7.64
CA GLY A 298 -1.50 -3.20 -8.14
C GLY A 298 -1.78 -4.45 -7.32
N VAL A 299 -3.01 -4.96 -7.38
CA VAL A 299 -3.39 -6.24 -6.77
C VAL A 299 -2.51 -7.36 -7.30
N GLY A 300 -1.95 -8.19 -6.41
CA GLY A 300 -1.01 -9.26 -6.75
C GLY A 300 0.39 -8.77 -7.16
N GLN A 301 0.71 -7.48 -7.02
CA GLN A 301 2.00 -6.93 -7.44
C GLN A 301 2.87 -6.53 -6.26
N THR A 302 4.18 -6.40 -6.54
CA THR A 302 5.15 -5.81 -5.62
C THR A 302 5.83 -4.59 -6.23
N ARG A 303 6.33 -3.69 -5.38
CA ARG A 303 7.16 -2.53 -5.77
C ARG A 303 8.29 -2.35 -4.77
N ASP A 304 9.47 -2.04 -5.30
CA ASP A 304 10.62 -1.61 -4.50
C ASP A 304 10.83 -0.11 -4.70
N LEU A 305 10.74 0.65 -3.61
CA LEU A 305 10.91 2.11 -3.59
C LEU A 305 12.20 2.44 -2.85
N GLU A 306 13.06 3.28 -3.44
CA GLU A 306 14.33 3.68 -2.82
C GLU A 306 14.46 5.21 -2.79
N PHE A 307 14.88 5.74 -1.64
CA PHE A 307 15.10 7.17 -1.47
C PHE A 307 16.31 7.44 -0.56
N ILE A 308 16.81 8.66 -0.62
CA ILE A 308 17.81 9.15 0.34
C ILE A 308 17.07 9.88 1.46
N ALA A 309 17.31 9.47 2.68
CA ALA A 309 16.65 9.98 3.86
C ALA A 309 17.00 11.45 4.12
N VAL A 310 15.99 12.30 4.25
CA VAL A 310 16.08 13.75 4.55
C VAL A 310 15.51 14.00 5.94
N PRO A 311 16.16 14.82 6.77
CA PRO A 311 15.75 15.00 8.17
C PRO A 311 14.32 15.54 8.31
N GLY A 312 13.57 14.99 9.25
CA GLY A 312 12.17 15.36 9.49
C GLY A 312 11.31 14.17 9.91
N ASP A 313 10.03 14.43 10.11
CA ASP A 313 8.97 13.43 10.21
C ASP A 313 8.06 13.55 8.98
N TRP A 314 8.03 12.52 8.16
CA TRP A 314 7.36 12.50 6.87
C TRP A 314 6.22 11.49 6.87
N ALA A 315 5.11 11.82 6.24
CA ALA A 315 4.01 10.90 6.05
C ALA A 315 4.31 9.90 4.92
N LEU A 316 4.02 8.61 5.16
CA LEU A 316 3.94 7.55 4.16
C LEU A 316 2.54 6.96 4.23
N HIS A 317 1.78 7.04 3.14
CA HIS A 317 0.38 6.60 3.18
C HIS A 317 -0.16 6.20 1.80
N CYS A 318 -1.27 5.45 1.81
CA CYS A 318 -2.09 5.28 0.61
C CYS A 318 -2.79 6.60 0.28
N HIS A 319 -2.76 7.05 -0.99
CA HIS A 319 -3.36 8.32 -1.38
C HIS A 319 -4.87 8.23 -1.66
N MET A 320 -5.47 7.07 -1.53
CA MET A 320 -6.93 6.92 -1.52
C MET A 320 -7.45 7.32 -0.12
N ALA A 321 -8.14 8.46 -0.03
CA ALA A 321 -8.49 9.09 1.23
C ALA A 321 -9.25 8.16 2.19
N HIS A 322 -10.20 7.36 1.68
CA HIS A 322 -10.95 6.42 2.51
C HIS A 322 -10.09 5.27 3.08
N HIS A 323 -8.91 4.99 2.52
CA HIS A 323 -7.97 4.01 3.07
C HIS A 323 -7.18 4.52 4.28
N THR A 324 -7.23 5.82 4.55
CA THR A 324 -6.58 6.47 5.69
C THR A 324 -7.57 7.02 6.71
N MET A 325 -8.81 6.54 6.70
CA MET A 325 -9.89 7.09 7.53
C MET A 325 -10.54 6.07 8.47
N ASN A 326 -9.98 4.87 8.62
CA ASN A 326 -10.51 3.81 9.50
C ASN A 326 -12.04 3.62 9.38
N ALA A 327 -12.52 3.45 8.14
CA ALA A 327 -13.94 3.27 7.81
C ALA A 327 -14.87 4.43 8.19
N MET A 328 -14.33 5.62 8.42
CA MET A 328 -15.16 6.78 8.76
C MET A 328 -15.58 7.53 7.50
N GLY A 329 -16.89 7.54 7.24
CA GLY A 329 -17.50 8.48 6.31
C GLY A 329 -17.51 9.88 6.91
N HIS A 330 -17.41 10.92 6.09
CA HIS A 330 -17.67 12.30 6.51
C HIS A 330 -19.12 12.64 6.27
N ASP A 331 -19.76 13.20 7.28
CA ASP A 331 -21.10 13.76 7.17
C ASP A 331 -21.04 15.15 6.49
N LEU A 332 -20.41 15.19 5.32
CA LEU A 332 -20.42 16.41 4.51
C LEU A 332 -21.78 16.50 3.80
N PRO A 333 -22.45 17.66 3.84
CA PRO A 333 -23.64 17.88 3.04
C PRO A 333 -23.33 17.55 1.58
N SER A 334 -24.02 16.57 1.01
CA SER A 334 -23.84 16.25 -0.40
C SER A 334 -24.17 17.47 -1.26
N PRO A 335 -23.24 17.96 -2.09
CA PRO A 335 -23.53 19.08 -2.99
C PRO A 335 -24.63 18.76 -4.00
N LEU A 336 -25.00 17.47 -4.14
CA LEU A 336 -26.09 16.99 -4.98
C LEU A 336 -27.45 16.97 -4.26
N GLY A 337 -27.54 17.44 -3.00
CA GLY A 337 -28.78 17.51 -2.24
C GLY A 337 -29.28 16.14 -1.73
N VAL A 338 -28.44 15.12 -1.68
CA VAL A 338 -28.80 13.83 -1.08
C VAL A 338 -28.87 13.99 0.43
N LYS A 339 -30.04 13.71 1.02
CA LYS A 339 -30.22 13.74 2.47
C LYS A 339 -29.62 12.51 3.12
N GLN A 340 -28.39 12.62 3.57
CA GLN A 340 -27.64 11.53 4.23
C GLN A 340 -28.33 11.06 5.52
N ARG A 341 -28.92 11.96 6.30
CA ARG A 341 -29.61 11.64 7.57
C ARG A 341 -30.65 10.54 7.46
N ASP A 342 -31.44 10.56 6.39
CA ASP A 342 -32.50 9.55 6.20
C ASP A 342 -31.89 8.18 5.89
N PHE A 343 -30.80 8.17 5.14
CA PHE A 343 -30.04 6.97 4.80
C PHE A 343 -29.32 6.41 6.03
N GLU A 344 -28.64 7.24 6.80
CA GLU A 344 -27.98 6.83 8.05
C GLU A 344 -28.96 6.31 9.10
N ALA A 345 -30.11 6.96 9.25
CA ALA A 345 -31.16 6.49 10.13
C ALA A 345 -31.72 5.13 9.70
N ALA A 346 -31.74 4.84 8.40
CA ALA A 346 -32.10 3.53 7.89
C ALA A 346 -31.01 2.48 8.17
N ILE A 347 -29.74 2.82 7.96
CA ILE A 347 -28.62 1.92 8.26
C ILE A 347 -28.54 1.62 9.76
N ARG A 348 -28.63 2.62 10.63
CA ARG A 348 -28.62 2.43 12.09
C ARG A 348 -29.75 1.54 12.60
N ARG A 349 -30.89 1.51 11.91
CA ARG A 349 -31.96 0.56 12.23
C ARG A 349 -31.62 -0.88 11.86
N MET A 350 -30.86 -1.09 10.77
CA MET A 350 -30.44 -2.40 10.32
C MET A 350 -29.15 -2.86 11.03
N LEU A 351 -28.26 -1.93 11.32
CA LEU A 351 -26.98 -2.14 11.97
C LEU A 351 -26.86 -1.19 13.17
N PRO A 352 -27.37 -1.55 14.35
CA PRO A 352 -27.37 -0.65 15.52
C PRO A 352 -25.99 -0.15 15.95
N GLY A 353 -24.92 -0.84 15.55
CA GLY A 353 -23.54 -0.44 15.81
C GLY A 353 -22.92 0.47 14.77
N TYR A 354 -23.64 0.84 13.70
CA TYR A 354 -23.12 1.75 12.69
C TYR A 354 -22.89 3.15 13.27
N MET A 355 -21.67 3.62 13.16
CA MET A 355 -21.26 4.96 13.57
C MET A 355 -21.10 5.85 12.34
N ALA A 356 -21.93 6.88 12.27
CA ALA A 356 -21.71 8.00 11.36
C ALA A 356 -20.85 9.06 12.03
N THR A 357 -20.12 9.83 11.25
CA THR A 357 -19.22 10.87 11.75
C THR A 357 -19.91 12.14 12.26
N GLY A 358 -21.25 12.20 12.27
CA GLY A 358 -22.02 13.35 12.73
C GLY A 358 -22.03 14.53 11.75
N GLU A 359 -22.89 15.54 12.00
CA GLU A 359 -23.08 16.71 11.11
C GLU A 359 -21.88 17.65 11.06
N ALA A 360 -21.09 17.70 12.15
CA ALA A 360 -19.91 18.54 12.25
C ALA A 360 -18.61 17.83 11.82
N GLY A 361 -18.71 16.57 11.38
CA GLY A 361 -17.56 15.79 10.90
C GLY A 361 -16.55 15.45 11.99
N MET A 362 -15.29 15.24 11.60
CA MET A 362 -14.20 14.86 12.52
C MET A 362 -13.95 15.87 13.64
N ALA A 363 -14.25 17.15 13.43
CA ALA A 363 -13.99 18.21 14.43
C ALA A 363 -14.86 18.07 15.70
N GLU A 364 -16.12 17.64 15.55
CA GLU A 364 -17.02 17.44 16.68
C GLU A 364 -16.57 16.26 17.56
N HIS A 365 -15.93 15.25 16.94
CA HIS A 365 -15.48 14.06 17.63
C HIS A 365 -14.11 14.24 18.32
N GLN A 366 -13.31 15.22 17.91
CA GLN A 366 -12.03 15.55 18.55
C GLN A 366 -12.22 15.99 20.01
N ASP A 367 -13.19 16.84 20.28
CA ASP A 367 -13.48 17.34 21.62
C ASP A 367 -13.99 16.23 22.56
N HIS A 368 -14.69 15.23 22.01
CA HIS A 368 -15.24 14.11 22.79
C HIS A 368 -14.23 13.00 23.06
N THR A 369 -13.21 12.82 22.21
CA THR A 369 -12.14 11.83 22.45
C THR A 369 -11.16 12.27 23.53
N GLU A 370 -10.95 13.57 23.74
CA GLU A 370 -10.15 14.10 24.88
C GLU A 370 -10.88 13.87 26.21
N SER A 371 -12.19 13.85 26.24
CA SER A 371 -13.01 13.61 27.45
C SER A 371 -13.28 12.13 27.75
N GLY A 372 -12.89 11.19 26.89
CA GLY A 372 -13.03 9.75 27.14
C GLY A 372 -14.48 9.22 27.12
N HIS A 373 -15.44 9.96 26.58
CA HIS A 373 -16.88 9.65 26.73
C HIS A 373 -17.59 9.02 25.52
N MET A 374 -16.96 8.91 24.35
CA MET A 374 -17.55 8.17 23.25
C MET A 374 -16.88 6.80 23.09
N ARG A 375 -17.45 5.81 23.77
CA ARG A 375 -17.21 4.41 23.42
C ARG A 375 -18.12 4.07 22.26
N GLY A 376 -17.54 3.90 21.06
CA GLY A 376 -18.22 3.23 19.96
C GLY A 376 -18.63 1.80 20.36
N PRO A 377 -19.27 1.05 19.46
CA PRO A 377 -19.45 -0.38 19.64
C PRO A 377 -18.12 -1.06 20.02
N GLU A 378 -18.20 -2.19 20.71
CA GLU A 378 -17.01 -2.99 21.00
C GLU A 378 -16.22 -3.24 19.70
N ASN A 379 -14.90 -3.37 19.83
CA ASN A 379 -14.01 -3.63 18.71
C ASN A 379 -14.05 -2.60 17.57
N THR A 380 -14.34 -1.36 17.90
CA THR A 380 -14.27 -0.24 16.95
C THR A 380 -12.90 0.44 17.02
N LEU A 381 -12.35 0.82 15.86
CA LEU A 381 -11.12 1.60 15.78
C LEU A 381 -11.31 3.01 16.34
N PRO A 382 -10.28 3.59 16.97
CA PRO A 382 -10.31 4.99 17.36
C PRO A 382 -10.44 5.88 16.12
N MET A 383 -11.29 6.91 16.22
CA MET A 383 -11.55 7.83 15.12
C MET A 383 -10.32 8.72 14.80
N VAL A 384 -9.52 9.03 15.81
CA VAL A 384 -8.30 9.80 15.65
C VAL A 384 -7.13 8.87 15.45
N GLY A 385 -6.33 9.10 14.39
CA GLY A 385 -5.18 8.27 14.06
C GLY A 385 -4.08 8.29 15.11
N GLY A 386 -3.95 9.37 15.90
CA GLY A 386 -2.93 9.48 16.95
C GLY A 386 -2.62 10.94 17.30
N ARG A 387 -1.72 11.14 18.28
CA ARG A 387 -1.24 12.48 18.65
C ARG A 387 0.06 12.82 17.91
N GLY A 388 0.07 13.96 17.24
CA GLY A 388 1.25 14.59 16.67
C GLY A 388 1.76 15.76 17.52
N PRO A 389 2.87 16.40 17.12
CA PRO A 389 3.46 17.52 17.86
C PRO A 389 2.61 18.79 17.86
N PHE A 390 1.63 18.90 16.95
CA PHE A 390 0.76 20.06 16.80
C PHE A 390 -0.74 19.76 17.03
N GLY A 391 -1.05 18.61 17.59
CA GLY A 391 -2.43 18.16 17.82
C GLY A 391 -2.68 16.77 17.29
N ASN A 392 -3.95 16.42 17.07
CA ASN A 392 -4.34 15.13 16.59
C ASN A 392 -4.00 14.97 15.09
N LEU A 393 -3.55 13.76 14.72
CA LEU A 393 -3.38 13.33 13.34
C LEU A 393 -4.71 12.74 12.87
N GLU A 394 -5.30 13.34 11.86
CA GLU A 394 -6.61 12.94 11.33
C GLU A 394 -6.53 11.71 10.41
N MET A 395 -5.32 11.20 10.16
CA MET A 395 -5.10 10.02 9.31
C MET A 395 -4.95 8.77 10.16
N GLY A 396 -5.58 7.69 9.73
CA GLY A 396 -5.50 6.34 10.27
C GLY A 396 -5.23 5.32 9.16
N GLY A 397 -5.65 4.07 9.32
CA GLY A 397 -5.55 3.04 8.28
C GLY A 397 -4.14 2.85 7.74
N MET A 398 -4.02 2.89 6.42
CA MET A 398 -2.75 2.79 5.68
C MET A 398 -1.94 4.08 5.74
N PHE A 399 -1.51 4.46 6.92
CA PHE A 399 -0.67 5.62 7.20
C PHE A 399 0.43 5.23 8.18
N THR A 400 1.64 5.71 7.97
CA THR A 400 2.73 5.65 8.96
C THR A 400 3.70 6.81 8.76
N LEU A 401 4.70 6.91 9.63
CA LEU A 401 5.68 7.97 9.64
C LEU A 401 7.05 7.45 9.17
N VAL A 402 7.77 8.29 8.44
CA VAL A 402 9.20 8.12 8.16
C VAL A 402 9.93 9.16 8.99
N LYS A 403 10.59 8.71 10.07
CA LYS A 403 11.30 9.54 11.03
C LYS A 403 12.79 9.55 10.75
N VAL A 404 13.29 10.65 10.26
CA VAL A 404 14.70 10.80 9.88
C VAL A 404 15.39 11.76 10.83
N ARG A 405 16.54 11.33 11.35
CA ARG A 405 17.37 12.10 12.32
C ARG A 405 18.81 12.18 11.85
N ASP A 406 19.48 13.30 12.15
CA ASP A 406 20.90 13.49 11.81
C ASP A 406 21.82 12.54 12.60
N GLN A 407 21.41 12.20 13.81
CA GLN A 407 22.17 11.32 14.68
C GLN A 407 21.29 10.17 15.17
N LEU A 408 21.63 8.97 14.73
CA LEU A 408 21.07 7.71 15.22
C LEU A 408 22.22 6.75 15.53
N ARG A 409 22.02 5.89 16.51
CA ARG A 409 22.93 4.77 16.71
C ARG A 409 22.81 3.82 15.52
N ARG A 410 23.93 3.33 15.02
CA ARG A 410 23.94 2.36 13.94
C ARG A 410 23.13 1.12 14.32
N GLY A 411 22.18 0.73 13.46
CA GLY A 411 21.27 -0.39 13.71
C GLY A 411 20.18 -0.11 14.73
N ASP A 412 19.99 1.13 15.16
CA ASP A 412 18.88 1.54 15.97
C ASP A 412 17.65 1.79 15.07
N TYR A 413 16.55 1.14 15.41
CA TYR A 413 15.26 1.22 14.73
C TYR A 413 14.15 1.66 15.68
N SER A 414 14.49 2.05 16.92
CA SER A 414 13.53 2.56 17.90
C SER A 414 12.97 3.92 17.45
N ASP A 415 11.73 4.21 17.85
CA ASP A 415 11.12 5.53 17.58
C ASP A 415 11.94 6.64 18.25
N PRO A 416 12.52 7.57 17.47
CA PRO A 416 13.33 8.65 18.01
C PRO A 416 12.52 9.81 18.60
N GLY A 417 11.20 9.68 18.71
CA GLY A 417 10.29 10.75 19.10
C GLY A 417 10.00 11.72 17.94
N TRP A 418 9.43 12.89 18.26
CA TRP A 418 9.08 13.90 17.26
C TRP A 418 10.26 14.76 16.84
N TYR A 419 10.28 15.16 15.55
CA TYR A 419 11.33 16.02 15.00
C TYR A 419 11.16 17.47 15.48
N ALA A 420 12.24 18.05 15.99
CA ALA A 420 12.30 19.46 16.31
C ALA A 420 12.64 20.27 15.04
N ASN A 421 11.63 20.84 14.43
CA ASN A 421 11.83 21.62 13.22
C ASN A 421 12.75 22.84 13.48
N PRO A 422 13.71 23.14 12.61
CA PRO A 422 14.57 24.30 12.75
C PRO A 422 13.76 25.61 12.78
N ARG A 423 14.29 26.60 13.50
CA ARG A 423 13.63 27.90 13.60
C ARG A 423 13.40 28.53 12.22
N GLY A 424 12.19 28.96 11.95
CA GLY A 424 11.79 29.58 10.68
C GLY A 424 11.39 28.63 9.57
N THR A 425 11.37 27.31 9.82
CA THR A 425 10.94 26.30 8.82
C THR A 425 9.50 25.81 9.06
N LEU A 426 8.84 26.27 10.12
CA LEU A 426 7.43 25.99 10.36
C LEU A 426 6.53 27.02 9.69
N ALA A 427 5.41 26.54 9.13
CA ALA A 427 4.32 27.42 8.75
C ALA A 427 3.80 28.16 9.98
N ARG A 428 3.45 29.42 9.83
CA ARG A 428 2.99 30.28 10.90
C ARG A 428 1.71 31.00 10.55
N ARG A 429 0.87 31.27 11.56
CA ARG A 429 -0.25 32.18 11.41
C ARG A 429 0.27 33.58 11.06
N VAL A 430 -0.30 34.20 10.06
CA VAL A 430 -0.07 35.61 9.72
C VAL A 430 -1.16 36.42 10.41
N SER A 431 -0.78 37.59 11.01
CA SER A 431 -1.74 38.50 11.63
C SER A 431 -2.73 39.03 10.58
N ASP A 432 -3.97 39.29 11.04
CA ASP A 432 -5.03 39.79 10.16
C ASP A 432 -4.71 41.19 9.60
N ASP A 433 -3.75 41.91 10.20
CA ASP A 433 -3.22 43.22 9.76
C ASP A 433 -2.19 43.10 8.60
N ALA A 434 -1.79 41.91 8.21
CA ALA A 434 -0.93 41.75 7.05
C ALA A 434 -1.74 42.11 5.79
N ASN A 435 -1.45 43.30 5.28
CA ASN A 435 -2.08 43.81 4.06
C ASN A 435 -1.58 43.01 2.84
N PHE A 436 -2.15 41.83 2.68
CA PHE A 436 -2.06 41.10 1.41
C PHE A 436 -2.91 41.91 0.43
N GLY A 437 -2.27 42.72 -0.42
CA GLY A 437 -2.97 43.43 -1.48
C GLY A 437 -4.04 42.51 -2.06
N SER A 438 -5.29 42.90 -2.02
CA SER A 438 -6.41 42.09 -2.48
C SER A 438 -6.00 41.40 -3.78
N PRO A 439 -6.07 40.07 -3.91
CA PRO A 439 -5.82 39.45 -5.19
C PRO A 439 -6.76 40.14 -6.15
N ALA A 440 -6.20 40.84 -7.15
CA ALA A 440 -6.98 41.52 -8.17
C ALA A 440 -7.98 40.47 -8.65
N ARG A 441 -9.26 40.66 -8.33
CA ARG A 441 -10.32 39.85 -8.93
C ARG A 441 -10.20 40.09 -10.42
N ARG A 442 -9.40 39.28 -11.11
CA ARG A 442 -9.54 39.10 -12.52
C ARG A 442 -10.94 38.52 -12.69
N GLY A 443 -11.87 39.41 -12.98
CA GLY A 443 -13.21 39.01 -13.29
C GLY A 443 -13.20 38.08 -14.49
N LEU A 444 -13.19 36.80 -14.23
CA LEU A 444 -13.87 35.87 -15.07
C LEU A 444 -15.35 36.13 -14.80
N MET A 445 -15.88 37.15 -15.48
CA MET A 445 -17.30 37.23 -15.71
C MET A 445 -17.64 36.02 -16.59
N VAL A 446 -17.86 34.88 -15.94
CA VAL A 446 -18.63 33.83 -16.58
C VAL A 446 -20.04 34.40 -16.61
N GLU A 447 -20.42 34.95 -17.76
CA GLU A 447 -21.77 35.29 -18.09
C GLU A 447 -22.61 34.02 -17.80
N ALA A 448 -23.43 34.06 -16.77
CA ALA A 448 -24.30 32.96 -16.45
C ALA A 448 -25.22 32.74 -17.67
N ALA A 449 -24.91 31.74 -18.45
CA ALA A 449 -25.81 31.31 -19.51
C ALA A 449 -27.15 31.00 -18.84
N SER A 450 -28.18 31.71 -19.23
CA SER A 450 -29.52 31.47 -18.77
C SER A 450 -29.88 30.00 -18.92
N PRO A 451 -30.46 29.35 -17.92
CA PRO A 451 -30.79 27.94 -17.99
C PRO A 451 -31.70 27.70 -19.18
N THR A 452 -31.18 27.05 -20.21
CA THR A 452 -32.00 26.58 -21.33
C THR A 452 -33.02 25.61 -20.76
N LYS A 453 -34.29 25.96 -20.79
CA LYS A 453 -35.38 25.06 -20.42
C LYS A 453 -35.30 23.82 -21.29
N ILE A 454 -34.81 22.72 -20.72
CA ILE A 454 -34.88 21.41 -21.36
C ILE A 454 -36.36 21.04 -21.39
N ALA A 455 -36.93 20.91 -22.58
CA ALA A 455 -38.30 20.43 -22.73
C ALA A 455 -38.39 18.98 -22.22
N PRO A 456 -39.48 18.59 -21.58
CA PRO A 456 -39.66 17.22 -21.12
C PRO A 456 -39.55 16.23 -22.28
N VAL A 457 -38.75 15.20 -22.13
CA VAL A 457 -38.65 14.11 -23.11
C VAL A 457 -39.96 13.32 -23.06
N ASP A 458 -40.66 13.31 -24.16
CA ASP A 458 -41.93 12.53 -24.33
C ASP A 458 -41.56 11.03 -24.53
N HIS A 459 -41.71 10.27 -23.46
CA HIS A 459 -41.42 8.82 -23.45
C HIS A 459 -42.51 7.98 -24.15
N SER A 460 -43.56 8.60 -24.67
CA SER A 460 -44.66 7.84 -25.31
C SER A 460 -44.32 7.27 -26.71
N LYS A 461 -43.14 7.58 -27.25
CA LYS A 461 -42.71 7.16 -28.58
C LYS A 461 -41.58 6.13 -28.61
N MET A 462 -41.23 5.50 -27.50
CA MET A 462 -40.32 4.34 -27.53
C MET A 462 -41.11 3.07 -27.85
N ASN A 463 -41.10 2.73 -29.13
CA ASN A 463 -41.66 1.49 -29.66
C ASN A 463 -40.78 0.33 -29.22
N HIS A 464 -41.26 -0.52 -28.31
CA HIS A 464 -40.64 -1.81 -28.01
C HIS A 464 -41.01 -2.77 -29.16
N GLY A 465 -40.13 -2.84 -30.16
CA GLY A 465 -40.15 -3.91 -31.16
C GLY A 465 -39.82 -5.24 -30.51
N THR A 466 -40.71 -6.19 -30.66
CA THR A 466 -40.65 -7.61 -30.30
C THR A 466 -39.43 -8.35 -30.83
#